data_1b8873eaec1d9c7206b4afa7d2b844f7
#
_entry.id   1b8873eaec1d9c7206b4afa7d2b844f7
#
_cell.length_a   1.000
_cell.length_b   1.000
_cell.length_c   1.000
_cell.angle_alpha   90.00
_cell.angle_beta   90.00
_cell.angle_gamma   90.00
#
_symmetry.space_group_name_H-M   'P 1'
#
loop_
_entity.id
_entity.type
_entity.pdbx_description
1 polymer ?
#
loop_
_entity_poly.entity_id
_entity_poly.type
_entity_poly.pdbx_seq_one_letter_code
_entity_poly.pdbx_strand_id
1 'polypeptide(L)'
;FSCGLQIQACPVIDLLDIETVETRLIFSEQRRVKEIVPVERNDAHKLIEECMLCANVAAADLLKNANLPTLYRVHEGPNEEKLDNLYQFLRSLGISVPRKAKPTPKDYQLILQRLAVRPDRHLLQSLVIRSLMQAQYQPENLGHFGLGFDAYAHFTSPIRRYPDLLVHRGIRYLVRNPKQKTGVRRDGKAPALKKADIYPYTSGELVTLGTQLSQSERKADAASWDVIAWLKCDYMQAKI
;
A
#
# COMPACT_ATOMS: atom_id res chain seq x y z
N PHE A 1 36.08 -4.95 -1.15
CA PHE A 1 35.06 -5.97 -0.84
C PHE A 1 33.75 -5.54 -1.51
N SER A 2 33.58 -5.90 -2.80
CA SER A 2 32.34 -5.66 -3.54
C SER A 2 31.39 -6.81 -3.22
N CYS A 3 30.43 -6.57 -2.35
CA CYS A 3 29.25 -7.40 -2.24
C CYS A 3 28.36 -7.04 -3.43
N GLY A 4 28.39 -7.87 -4.49
CA GLY A 4 27.52 -7.73 -5.66
C GLY A 4 26.07 -8.06 -5.29
N LEU A 5 25.40 -7.19 -4.52
CA LEU A 5 23.96 -7.08 -4.58
C LEU A 5 23.67 -6.37 -5.92
N GLN A 6 23.40 -7.17 -6.97
CA GLN A 6 22.62 -6.67 -8.07
C GLN A 6 21.24 -6.30 -7.46
N ILE A 7 21.10 -5.04 -7.04
CA ILE A 7 19.80 -4.41 -6.92
C ILE A 7 19.31 -4.34 -8.36
N GLN A 8 18.59 -5.37 -8.77
CA GLN A 8 17.73 -5.26 -9.93
C GLN A 8 16.88 -4.03 -9.66
N ALA A 9 17.04 -2.99 -10.49
CA ALA A 9 16.27 -1.77 -10.35
C ALA A 9 14.82 -2.16 -10.13
N CYS A 10 14.29 -1.78 -8.97
CA CYS A 10 12.89 -2.03 -8.65
C CYS A 10 12.10 -1.39 -9.80
N PRO A 11 11.30 -2.15 -10.56
CA PRO A 11 10.56 -1.56 -11.66
C PRO A 11 9.44 -0.71 -11.08
N VAL A 12 9.74 0.55 -10.80
CA VAL A 12 8.80 1.60 -10.37
C VAL A 12 7.83 1.99 -11.50
N ILE A 13 7.77 1.18 -12.55
CA ILE A 13 7.24 1.56 -13.86
C ILE A 13 5.71 1.52 -13.93
N ASP A 14 5.02 0.84 -13.03
CA ASP A 14 3.57 0.63 -13.11
C ASP A 14 2.77 1.22 -11.93
N LEU A 15 3.40 2.06 -11.12
CA LEU A 15 2.74 2.77 -10.01
C LEU A 15 1.68 3.74 -10.57
N LEU A 16 0.46 3.66 -10.05
CA LEU A 16 -0.55 4.68 -10.31
C LEU A 16 -0.13 5.96 -9.56
N ASP A 17 0.61 6.84 -10.23
CA ASP A 17 1.03 8.13 -9.66
C ASP A 17 -0.19 9.06 -9.59
N ILE A 18 -0.76 9.17 -8.40
CA ILE A 18 -1.95 9.96 -8.13
C ILE A 18 -1.54 11.10 -7.21
N GLU A 19 -1.49 12.30 -7.75
CA GLU A 19 -1.27 13.51 -6.97
C GLU A 19 -2.50 13.82 -6.12
N THR A 20 -2.50 13.41 -4.87
CA THR A 20 -3.48 13.85 -3.88
C THR A 20 -2.93 15.03 -3.08
N VAL A 21 -3.71 16.09 -2.98
CA VAL A 21 -3.35 17.23 -2.12
C VAL A 21 -3.69 16.87 -0.68
N GLU A 22 -2.71 16.38 0.05
CA GLU A 22 -2.85 16.19 1.49
C GLU A 22 -2.80 17.54 2.20
N THR A 23 -3.57 17.68 3.28
CA THR A 23 -3.59 18.90 4.09
C THR A 23 -3.17 18.60 5.52
N ARG A 24 -2.34 19.48 6.08
CA ARG A 24 -1.92 19.45 7.48
C ARG A 24 -2.65 20.54 8.26
N LEU A 25 -3.20 20.16 9.41
CA LEU A 25 -3.82 21.07 10.34
C LEU A 25 -2.74 21.61 11.31
N ILE A 26 -2.60 22.94 11.38
CA ILE A 26 -1.72 23.60 12.34
C ILE A 26 -2.58 24.06 13.51
N PHE A 27 -2.21 23.66 14.72
CA PHE A 27 -2.94 23.98 15.94
C PHE A 27 -2.32 25.19 16.65
N SER A 28 -3.17 26.00 17.27
CA SER A 28 -2.77 27.03 18.22
C SER A 28 -2.42 26.42 19.58
N GLU A 29 -1.89 27.23 20.51
CA GLU A 29 -1.63 26.83 21.90
C GLU A 29 -2.91 26.40 22.64
N GLN A 30 -4.08 26.95 22.24
CA GLN A 30 -5.39 26.60 22.76
C GLN A 30 -5.98 25.33 22.11
N ARG A 31 -5.18 24.56 21.34
CA ARG A 31 -5.59 23.34 20.63
C ARG A 31 -6.71 23.52 19.61
N ARG A 32 -6.91 24.74 19.09
CA ARG A 32 -7.81 25.01 17.96
C ARG A 32 -7.03 25.03 16.66
N VAL A 33 -7.69 24.69 15.56
CA VAL A 33 -7.08 24.78 14.24
C VAL A 33 -6.81 26.25 13.93
N LYS A 34 -5.52 26.60 13.77
CA LYS A 34 -5.07 27.93 13.40
C LYS A 34 -5.06 28.11 11.89
N GLU A 35 -4.62 27.07 11.18
CA GLU A 35 -4.41 27.12 9.74
C GLU A 35 -4.50 25.71 9.13
N ILE A 36 -4.96 25.64 7.88
CA ILE A 36 -4.96 24.43 7.06
C ILE A 36 -4.01 24.68 5.90
N VAL A 37 -2.89 23.94 5.86
CA VAL A 37 -1.85 24.11 4.83
C VAL A 37 -1.72 22.86 3.98
N PRO A 38 -1.47 22.99 2.66
CA PRO A 38 -1.15 21.84 1.83
C PRO A 38 0.20 21.23 2.26
N VAL A 39 0.32 19.92 2.15
CA VAL A 39 1.60 19.22 2.34
C VAL A 39 2.31 19.18 0.99
N GLU A 40 3.48 19.80 0.92
CA GLU A 40 4.33 19.72 -0.26
C GLU A 40 5.19 18.46 -0.21
N ARG A 41 5.01 17.58 -1.19
CA ARG A 41 5.81 16.37 -1.38
C ARG A 41 7.09 16.73 -2.12
N ASN A 42 8.22 16.65 -1.46
CA ASN A 42 9.54 16.93 -2.03
C ASN A 42 10.27 15.64 -2.45
N ASP A 43 11.43 15.77 -3.09
CA ASP A 43 12.19 14.62 -3.60
C ASP A 43 12.71 13.70 -2.48
N ALA A 44 12.97 14.23 -1.28
CA ALA A 44 13.34 13.40 -0.13
C ALA A 44 12.20 12.48 0.30
N HIS A 45 10.94 12.99 0.31
CA HIS A 45 9.77 12.15 0.57
C HIS A 45 9.64 11.05 -0.47
N LYS A 46 9.78 11.36 -1.77
CA LYS A 46 9.72 10.39 -2.86
C LYS A 46 10.81 9.31 -2.72
N LEU A 47 12.04 9.72 -2.41
CA LEU A 47 13.15 8.78 -2.20
C LEU A 47 12.84 7.78 -1.08
N ILE A 48 12.33 8.26 0.05
CA ILE A 48 11.98 7.39 1.19
C ILE A 48 10.81 6.46 0.83
N GLU A 49 9.80 6.95 0.12
CA GLU A 49 8.69 6.14 -0.38
C GLU A 49 9.20 5.00 -1.27
N GLU A 50 10.10 5.28 -2.21
CA GLU A 50 10.71 4.27 -3.08
C GLU A 50 11.51 3.23 -2.28
N CYS A 51 12.31 3.67 -1.32
CA CYS A 51 13.03 2.76 -0.43
C CYS A 51 12.08 1.85 0.36
N MET A 52 10.95 2.39 0.83
CA MET A 52 9.93 1.61 1.55
C MET A 52 9.25 0.60 0.63
N LEU A 53 8.92 0.96 -0.59
CA LEU A 53 8.34 0.06 -1.59
C LEU A 53 9.31 -1.09 -1.92
N CYS A 54 10.58 -0.78 -2.21
CA CYS A 54 11.62 -1.77 -2.46
C CYS A 54 11.78 -2.75 -1.29
N ALA A 55 11.79 -2.25 -0.05
CA ALA A 55 11.90 -3.08 1.14
C ALA A 55 10.69 -4.00 1.32
N ASN A 56 9.48 -3.50 1.08
CA ASN A 56 8.25 -4.26 1.18
C ASN A 56 8.17 -5.38 0.12
N VAL A 57 8.57 -5.10 -1.13
CA VAL A 57 8.63 -6.09 -2.21
C VAL A 57 9.68 -7.15 -1.91
N ALA A 58 10.90 -6.75 -1.53
CA ALA A 58 11.98 -7.67 -1.20
C ALA A 58 11.61 -8.61 -0.03
N ALA A 59 10.92 -8.09 0.98
CA ALA A 59 10.44 -8.88 2.10
C ALA A 59 9.35 -9.88 1.66
N ALA A 60 8.42 -9.47 0.81
CA ALA A 60 7.39 -10.34 0.24
C ALA A 60 8.00 -11.49 -0.57
N ASP A 61 8.94 -11.17 -1.46
CA ASP A 61 9.63 -12.15 -2.30
C ASP A 61 10.47 -13.14 -1.48
N LEU A 62 11.15 -12.66 -0.45
CA LEU A 62 11.93 -13.54 0.44
C LEU A 62 11.03 -14.58 1.10
N LEU A 63 9.88 -14.19 1.62
CA LEU A 63 8.95 -15.11 2.28
C LEU A 63 8.27 -16.04 1.29
N LYS A 64 7.88 -15.53 0.11
CA LYS A 64 7.32 -16.31 -1.00
C LYS A 64 8.29 -17.39 -1.47
N ASN A 65 9.55 -17.04 -1.73
CA ASN A 65 10.58 -17.96 -2.21
C ASN A 65 10.97 -19.01 -1.15
N ALA A 66 10.81 -18.69 0.13
CA ALA A 66 11.02 -19.61 1.24
C ALA A 66 9.79 -20.50 1.54
N ASN A 67 8.69 -20.33 0.81
CA ASN A 67 7.40 -20.99 1.07
C ASN A 67 6.94 -20.82 2.54
N LEU A 68 7.20 -19.66 3.14
CA LEU A 68 6.73 -19.35 4.48
C LEU A 68 5.38 -18.62 4.37
N PRO A 69 4.30 -19.16 4.96
CA PRO A 69 3.01 -18.48 4.97
C PRO A 69 3.14 -17.08 5.60
N THR A 70 2.56 -16.08 4.97
CA THR A 70 2.57 -14.68 5.46
C THR A 70 1.28 -13.98 5.06
N LEU A 71 1.10 -12.74 5.56
CA LEU A 71 0.04 -11.86 5.08
C LEU A 71 0.60 -10.93 3.99
N TYR A 72 0.12 -11.11 2.79
CA TYR A 72 0.37 -10.17 1.69
C TYR A 72 -0.60 -8.99 1.78
N ARG A 73 -0.19 -7.85 1.29
CA ARG A 73 -1.08 -6.72 1.02
C ARG A 73 -1.55 -6.85 -0.42
N VAL A 74 -2.73 -7.41 -0.58
CA VAL A 74 -3.32 -7.69 -1.87
C VAL A 74 -4.22 -6.54 -2.30
N HIS A 75 -4.12 -6.15 -3.55
CA HIS A 75 -5.00 -5.18 -4.17
C HIS A 75 -5.45 -5.73 -5.51
N GLU A 76 -6.68 -6.21 -5.55
CA GLU A 76 -7.27 -6.73 -6.78
C GLU A 76 -7.64 -5.59 -7.75
N GLY A 77 -7.70 -5.90 -9.03
CA GLY A 77 -8.21 -4.97 -10.04
C GLY A 77 -9.69 -4.66 -9.82
N PRO A 78 -10.26 -3.74 -10.59
CA PRO A 78 -11.66 -3.38 -10.47
C PRO A 78 -12.57 -4.57 -10.81
N ASN A 79 -13.71 -4.68 -10.13
CA ASN A 79 -14.75 -5.61 -10.54
C ASN A 79 -15.51 -5.05 -11.78
N GLU A 80 -16.30 -5.91 -12.43
CA GLU A 80 -17.00 -5.55 -13.68
C GLU A 80 -17.94 -4.37 -13.51
N GLU A 81 -18.70 -4.31 -12.41
CA GLU A 81 -19.63 -3.23 -12.12
C GLU A 81 -18.93 -1.87 -11.98
N LYS A 82 -17.87 -1.82 -11.18
CA LYS A 82 -17.08 -0.60 -11.00
C LYS A 82 -16.39 -0.16 -12.28
N LEU A 83 -15.95 -1.13 -13.07
CA LEU A 83 -15.31 -0.88 -14.36
C LEU A 83 -16.30 -0.30 -15.36
N ASP A 84 -17.51 -0.84 -15.45
CA ASP A 84 -18.57 -0.35 -16.32
C ASP A 84 -19.01 1.07 -15.95
N ASN A 85 -19.18 1.32 -14.65
CA ASN A 85 -19.50 2.64 -14.13
C ASN A 85 -18.40 3.67 -14.49
N LEU A 86 -17.12 3.29 -14.37
CA LEU A 86 -16.00 4.14 -14.77
C LEU A 86 -16.04 4.45 -16.27
N TYR A 87 -16.22 3.46 -17.14
CA TYR A 87 -16.25 3.68 -18.58
C TYR A 87 -17.47 4.50 -19.03
N GLN A 88 -18.64 4.27 -18.43
CA GLN A 88 -19.83 5.09 -18.69
C GLN A 88 -19.58 6.55 -18.29
N PHE A 89 -18.98 6.76 -17.12
CA PHE A 89 -18.62 8.10 -16.64
C PHE A 89 -17.63 8.79 -17.57
N LEU A 90 -16.52 8.13 -17.95
CA LEU A 90 -15.53 8.70 -18.87
C LEU A 90 -16.16 9.05 -20.23
N ARG A 91 -17.05 8.21 -20.72
CA ARG A 91 -17.79 8.46 -21.99
C ARG A 91 -18.69 9.68 -21.88
N SER A 92 -19.39 9.88 -20.75
CA SER A 92 -20.24 11.07 -20.54
C SER A 92 -19.46 12.38 -20.56
N LEU A 93 -18.16 12.32 -20.24
CA LEU A 93 -17.23 13.46 -20.31
C LEU A 93 -16.56 13.61 -21.68
N GLY A 94 -16.95 12.81 -22.68
CA GLY A 94 -16.33 12.82 -24.01
C GLY A 94 -14.91 12.19 -24.05
N ILE A 95 -14.52 11.47 -22.99
CA ILE A 95 -13.20 10.85 -22.90
C ILE A 95 -13.31 9.43 -23.47
N SER A 96 -12.77 9.24 -24.67
CA SER A 96 -12.73 7.92 -25.32
C SER A 96 -11.54 7.12 -24.81
N VAL A 97 -11.82 6.01 -24.14
CA VAL A 97 -10.82 5.02 -23.68
C VAL A 97 -11.22 3.65 -24.20
N PRO A 98 -10.31 2.85 -24.74
CA PRO A 98 -10.60 1.48 -25.14
C PRO A 98 -11.09 0.66 -23.95
N ARG A 99 -12.29 0.09 -24.07
CA ARG A 99 -12.83 -0.79 -23.01
C ARG A 99 -12.09 -2.12 -23.03
N LYS A 100 -11.53 -2.51 -21.89
CA LYS A 100 -10.93 -3.82 -21.66
C LYS A 100 -11.72 -4.53 -20.56
N ALA A 101 -12.00 -5.83 -20.74
CA ALA A 101 -12.66 -6.63 -19.73
C ALA A 101 -11.78 -6.83 -18.47
N LYS A 102 -10.46 -6.90 -18.66
CA LYS A 102 -9.47 -6.98 -17.59
C LYS A 102 -8.40 -5.91 -17.84
N PRO A 103 -8.59 -4.70 -17.31
CA PRO A 103 -7.61 -3.64 -17.45
C PRO A 103 -6.37 -3.95 -16.62
N THR A 104 -5.23 -3.49 -17.09
CA THR A 104 -3.96 -3.54 -16.39
C THR A 104 -3.68 -2.23 -15.66
N PRO A 105 -2.73 -2.15 -14.70
CA PRO A 105 -2.29 -0.89 -14.12
C PRO A 105 -1.90 0.15 -15.17
N LYS A 106 -1.25 -0.27 -16.27
CA LYS A 106 -0.89 0.61 -17.40
C LYS A 106 -2.11 1.25 -18.08
N ASP A 107 -3.20 0.54 -18.18
CA ASP A 107 -4.44 1.09 -18.75
C ASP A 107 -5.00 2.20 -17.88
N TYR A 108 -4.95 2.03 -16.55
CA TYR A 108 -5.33 3.06 -15.58
C TYR A 108 -4.39 4.26 -15.62
N GLN A 109 -3.09 4.03 -15.76
CA GLN A 109 -2.10 5.10 -15.93
C GLN A 109 -2.40 5.94 -17.18
N LEU A 110 -2.74 5.32 -18.31
CA LEU A 110 -3.14 6.01 -19.52
C LEU A 110 -4.42 6.85 -19.33
N ILE A 111 -5.38 6.34 -18.56
CA ILE A 111 -6.58 7.13 -18.19
C ILE A 111 -6.15 8.35 -17.38
N LEU A 112 -5.36 8.18 -16.33
CA LEU A 112 -4.88 9.27 -15.48
C LEU A 112 -4.09 10.33 -16.27
N GLN A 113 -3.22 9.91 -17.20
CA GLN A 113 -2.48 10.82 -18.07
C GLN A 113 -3.41 11.67 -18.95
N ARG A 114 -4.49 11.07 -19.51
CA ARG A 114 -5.49 11.83 -20.29
C ARG A 114 -6.29 12.82 -19.44
N LEU A 115 -6.48 12.51 -18.17
CA LEU A 115 -7.16 13.38 -17.21
C LEU A 115 -6.25 14.52 -16.70
N ALA A 116 -4.94 14.35 -16.71
CA ALA A 116 -3.97 15.29 -16.11
C ALA A 116 -4.02 16.71 -16.72
N VAL A 117 -4.40 16.82 -17.99
CA VAL A 117 -4.49 18.11 -18.72
C VAL A 117 -5.78 18.89 -18.45
N ARG A 118 -6.72 18.32 -17.70
CA ARG A 118 -8.04 18.93 -17.45
C ARG A 118 -8.03 19.80 -16.18
N PRO A 119 -8.84 20.88 -16.15
CA PRO A 119 -8.96 21.72 -14.96
C PRO A 119 -9.60 20.98 -13.77
N ASP A 120 -10.46 20.00 -14.03
CA ASP A 120 -11.17 19.18 -13.05
C ASP A 120 -10.43 17.86 -12.70
N ARG A 121 -9.12 17.76 -13.03
CA ARG A 121 -8.31 16.55 -12.89
C ARG A 121 -8.39 15.89 -11.52
N HIS A 122 -8.33 16.67 -10.43
CA HIS A 122 -8.32 16.11 -9.06
C HIS A 122 -9.62 15.38 -8.71
N LEU A 123 -10.77 15.92 -9.16
CA LEU A 123 -12.05 15.27 -8.98
C LEU A 123 -12.12 13.97 -9.79
N LEU A 124 -11.69 14.02 -11.05
CA LEU A 124 -11.69 12.87 -11.95
C LEU A 124 -10.74 11.76 -11.47
N GLN A 125 -9.55 12.11 -11.02
CA GLN A 125 -8.61 11.16 -10.40
C GLN A 125 -9.24 10.46 -9.18
N SER A 126 -9.93 11.20 -8.33
CA SER A 126 -10.64 10.61 -7.17
C SER A 126 -11.70 9.59 -7.59
N LEU A 127 -12.40 9.83 -8.68
CA LEU A 127 -13.40 8.89 -9.23
C LEU A 127 -12.74 7.63 -9.84
N VAL A 128 -11.60 7.80 -10.52
CA VAL A 128 -10.79 6.67 -11.01
C VAL A 128 -10.33 5.79 -9.85
N ILE A 129 -9.82 6.40 -8.75
CA ILE A 129 -9.41 5.65 -7.55
C ILE A 129 -10.59 4.88 -6.95
N ARG A 130 -11.76 5.50 -6.84
CA ARG A 130 -12.97 4.86 -6.29
C ARG A 130 -13.46 3.67 -7.10
N SER A 131 -13.11 3.60 -8.39
CA SER A 131 -13.41 2.44 -9.22
C SER A 131 -12.57 1.21 -8.89
N LEU A 132 -11.46 1.38 -8.18
CA LEU A 132 -10.60 0.28 -7.75
C LEU A 132 -11.19 -0.45 -6.53
N MET A 133 -10.71 -1.66 -6.31
CA MET A 133 -11.01 -2.41 -5.09
C MET A 133 -10.17 -1.87 -3.93
N GLN A 134 -10.56 -2.17 -2.71
CA GLN A 134 -9.75 -1.84 -1.55
C GLN A 134 -8.67 -2.90 -1.32
N ALA A 135 -7.47 -2.46 -0.98
CA ALA A 135 -6.41 -3.38 -0.60
C ALA A 135 -6.72 -4.08 0.73
N GLN A 136 -6.36 -5.35 0.84
CA GLN A 136 -6.64 -6.21 1.99
C GLN A 136 -5.41 -7.02 2.39
N TYR A 137 -5.40 -7.50 3.64
CA TYR A 137 -4.42 -8.47 4.10
C TYR A 137 -4.98 -9.87 3.92
N GLN A 138 -4.26 -10.73 3.19
CA GLN A 138 -4.62 -12.14 3.03
C GLN A 138 -3.37 -13.01 2.82
N PRO A 139 -3.45 -14.30 3.17
CA PRO A 139 -2.31 -15.21 3.03
C PRO A 139 -2.07 -15.65 1.58
N GLU A 140 -3.09 -15.56 0.72
CA GLU A 140 -2.96 -15.81 -0.70
C GLU A 140 -2.41 -14.59 -1.42
N ASN A 141 -1.36 -14.80 -2.23
CA ASN A 141 -0.76 -13.73 -3.01
C ASN A 141 -1.49 -13.55 -4.34
N LEU A 142 -2.31 -12.52 -4.45
CA LEU A 142 -2.98 -12.13 -5.70
C LEU A 142 -2.36 -10.89 -6.36
N GLY A 143 -1.18 -10.47 -5.88
CA GLY A 143 -0.50 -9.27 -6.35
C GLY A 143 -1.10 -7.97 -5.81
N HIS A 144 -0.55 -6.86 -6.27
CA HIS A 144 -1.02 -5.52 -5.89
C HIS A 144 -1.24 -4.66 -7.13
N PHE A 145 -2.48 -4.61 -7.62
CA PHE A 145 -2.86 -3.93 -8.86
C PHE A 145 -2.41 -2.45 -8.88
N GLY A 146 -2.74 -1.68 -7.83
CA GLY A 146 -2.43 -0.25 -7.79
C GLY A 146 -0.94 0.08 -7.77
N LEU A 147 -0.09 -0.85 -7.34
CA LEU A 147 1.37 -0.70 -7.33
C LEU A 147 2.05 -1.45 -8.49
N GLY A 148 1.31 -2.30 -9.22
CA GLY A 148 1.85 -3.10 -10.30
C GLY A 148 2.84 -4.19 -9.86
N PHE A 149 2.78 -4.65 -8.59
CA PHE A 149 3.68 -5.67 -8.07
C PHE A 149 3.03 -7.06 -8.03
N ASP A 150 3.80 -8.08 -8.41
CA ASP A 150 3.38 -9.49 -8.36
C ASP A 150 3.27 -10.03 -6.92
N ALA A 151 4.01 -9.46 -5.99
CA ALA A 151 3.94 -9.76 -4.56
C ALA A 151 4.27 -8.52 -3.75
N TYR A 152 3.44 -8.23 -2.75
CA TYR A 152 3.65 -7.09 -1.89
C TYR A 152 3.24 -7.41 -0.45
N ALA A 153 4.07 -7.08 0.50
CA ALA A 153 3.78 -7.24 1.92
C ALA A 153 4.28 -6.02 2.69
N HIS A 154 3.55 -5.61 3.69
CA HIS A 154 4.00 -4.54 4.56
C HIS A 154 5.11 -5.03 5.49
N PHE A 155 6.23 -4.32 5.52
CA PHE A 155 7.42 -4.66 6.30
C PHE A 155 7.98 -3.47 7.09
N THR A 156 7.81 -2.24 6.58
CA THR A 156 8.56 -1.07 7.04
C THR A 156 8.03 -0.42 8.31
N SER A 157 6.88 -0.85 8.86
CA SER A 157 6.26 -0.21 10.03
C SER A 157 5.79 -1.20 11.11
N PRO A 158 6.67 -2.06 11.67
CA PRO A 158 6.26 -3.14 12.59
C PRO A 158 5.78 -2.65 13.98
N ILE A 159 6.05 -1.40 14.34
CA ILE A 159 5.60 -0.82 15.62
C ILE A 159 4.09 -0.58 15.62
N ARG A 160 3.52 -0.17 14.47
CA ARG A 160 2.11 0.21 14.36
C ARG A 160 1.26 -0.73 13.51
N ARG A 161 1.86 -1.63 12.74
CA ARG A 161 1.14 -2.58 11.89
C ARG A 161 1.55 -4.01 12.23
N TYR A 162 0.58 -4.80 12.66
CA TYR A 162 0.83 -6.20 13.00
C TYR A 162 1.27 -7.07 11.81
N PRO A 163 0.77 -6.90 10.57
CA PRO A 163 1.29 -7.63 9.41
C PRO A 163 2.78 -7.44 9.20
N ASP A 164 3.30 -6.21 9.38
CA ASP A 164 4.74 -5.94 9.30
C ASP A 164 5.52 -6.75 10.36
N LEU A 165 5.01 -6.79 11.59
CA LEU A 165 5.63 -7.58 12.67
C LEU A 165 5.65 -9.08 12.31
N LEU A 166 4.60 -9.61 11.68
CA LEU A 166 4.57 -10.99 11.20
C LEU A 166 5.66 -11.25 10.17
N VAL A 167 5.82 -10.34 9.20
CA VAL A 167 6.90 -10.42 8.20
C VAL A 167 8.26 -10.40 8.87
N HIS A 168 8.52 -9.53 9.85
CA HIS A 168 9.75 -9.51 10.62
C HIS A 168 10.00 -10.83 11.36
N ARG A 169 8.97 -11.41 11.96
CA ARG A 169 9.06 -12.72 12.63
C ARG A 169 9.42 -13.84 11.65
N GLY A 170 8.78 -13.84 10.47
CA GLY A 170 9.10 -14.77 9.40
C GLY A 170 10.53 -14.66 8.92
N ILE A 171 11.00 -13.45 8.63
CA ILE A 171 12.39 -13.19 8.23
C ILE A 171 13.37 -13.60 9.31
N ARG A 172 13.11 -13.27 10.57
CA ARG A 172 13.94 -13.69 11.71
C ARG A 172 14.07 -15.21 11.81
N TYR A 173 12.96 -15.95 11.57
CA TYR A 173 12.99 -17.41 11.51
C TYR A 173 13.89 -17.90 10.38
N LEU A 174 13.74 -17.36 9.16
CA LEU A 174 14.53 -17.75 8.00
C LEU A 174 16.03 -17.49 8.20
N VAL A 175 16.38 -16.30 8.69
CA VAL A 175 17.78 -15.90 8.93
C VAL A 175 18.45 -16.80 9.99
N ARG A 176 17.70 -17.25 10.99
CA ARG A 176 18.23 -18.13 12.05
C ARG A 176 18.12 -19.63 11.76
N ASN A 177 17.47 -20.02 10.67
CA ASN A 177 17.34 -21.43 10.30
C ASN A 177 18.50 -21.87 9.41
N PRO A 178 19.39 -22.80 9.87
CA PRO A 178 20.55 -23.23 9.12
C PRO A 178 20.21 -24.01 7.83
N LYS A 179 19.00 -24.57 7.74
CA LYS A 179 18.55 -25.35 6.58
C LYS A 179 18.01 -24.49 5.44
N GLN A 180 17.71 -23.21 5.69
CA GLN A 180 17.16 -22.31 4.69
C GLN A 180 18.28 -21.60 3.91
N LYS A 181 18.29 -21.74 2.60
CA LYS A 181 19.21 -21.02 1.70
C LYS A 181 18.58 -19.69 1.29
N THR A 182 18.70 -18.69 2.14
CA THR A 182 18.10 -17.37 1.91
C THR A 182 19.03 -16.36 1.25
N GLY A 183 20.30 -16.73 0.97
CA GLY A 183 21.31 -15.76 0.52
C GLY A 183 21.73 -14.73 1.60
N VAL A 184 21.01 -14.65 2.70
CA VAL A 184 21.31 -13.74 3.81
C VAL A 184 22.44 -14.28 4.67
N ARG A 185 23.45 -13.44 4.93
CA ARG A 185 24.55 -13.81 5.83
C ARG A 185 24.04 -13.98 7.25
N ARG A 186 24.30 -15.14 7.84
CA ARG A 186 23.87 -15.48 9.20
C ARG A 186 24.90 -15.07 10.23
N ASP A 187 24.42 -14.66 11.39
CA ASP A 187 25.25 -14.68 12.60
C ASP A 187 25.34 -16.12 13.11
N GLY A 188 26.50 -16.75 12.92
CA GLY A 188 26.75 -18.14 13.32
C GLY A 188 26.64 -18.38 14.83
N LYS A 189 26.62 -17.33 15.65
CA LYS A 189 26.46 -17.41 17.12
C LYS A 189 25.01 -17.38 17.57
N ALA A 190 24.08 -16.95 16.71
CA ALA A 190 22.66 -16.85 17.07
C ALA A 190 22.00 -18.25 17.07
N PRO A 191 21.28 -18.65 18.13
CA PRO A 191 20.63 -19.95 18.20
C PRO A 191 19.54 -20.07 17.14
N ALA A 192 19.36 -21.28 16.59
CA ALA A 192 18.26 -21.59 15.70
C ALA A 192 16.91 -21.40 16.42
N LEU A 193 15.91 -20.92 15.70
CA LEU A 193 14.58 -20.69 16.23
C LEU A 193 13.61 -21.75 15.69
N LYS A 194 12.74 -22.27 16.54
CA LYS A 194 11.66 -23.16 16.10
C LYS A 194 10.55 -22.32 15.45
N LYS A 195 9.96 -22.84 14.35
CA LYS A 195 8.86 -22.16 13.65
C LYS A 195 7.69 -21.86 14.59
N ALA A 196 7.32 -22.82 15.43
CA ALA A 196 6.21 -22.69 16.37
C ALA A 196 6.41 -21.54 17.39
N ASP A 197 7.65 -21.26 17.78
CA ASP A 197 7.93 -20.21 18.76
C ASP A 197 7.84 -18.78 18.16
N ILE A 198 8.06 -18.66 16.84
CA ILE A 198 8.11 -17.37 16.16
C ILE A 198 6.88 -17.13 15.31
N TYR A 199 6.38 -18.18 14.68
CA TYR A 199 5.32 -18.11 13.70
C TYR A 199 4.31 -19.25 13.91
N PRO A 200 3.51 -19.21 14.98
CA PRO A 200 2.63 -20.31 15.37
C PRO A 200 1.35 -20.41 14.55
N TYR A 201 1.19 -19.64 13.47
CA TYR A 201 -0.06 -19.53 12.74
C TYR A 201 -0.23 -20.62 11.69
N THR A 202 -1.42 -21.18 11.65
CA THR A 202 -1.93 -22.02 10.55
C THR A 202 -2.45 -21.13 9.41
N SER A 203 -2.65 -21.71 8.22
CA SER A 203 -3.22 -20.96 7.09
C SER A 203 -4.63 -20.44 7.38
N GLY A 204 -5.47 -21.21 8.10
CA GLY A 204 -6.81 -20.75 8.48
C GLY A 204 -6.81 -19.58 9.46
N GLU A 205 -5.92 -19.61 10.44
CA GLU A 205 -5.74 -18.47 11.38
C GLU A 205 -5.25 -17.23 10.65
N LEU A 206 -4.38 -17.38 9.66
CA LEU A 206 -3.92 -16.22 8.85
C LEU A 206 -5.05 -15.60 8.04
N VAL A 207 -6.00 -16.37 7.50
CA VAL A 207 -7.19 -15.84 6.81
C VAL A 207 -8.03 -14.99 7.76
N THR A 208 -8.33 -15.55 8.94
CA THR A 208 -9.11 -14.84 9.98
C THR A 208 -8.40 -13.57 10.43
N LEU A 209 -7.10 -13.67 10.69
CA LEU A 209 -6.27 -12.54 11.12
C LEU A 209 -6.20 -11.45 10.02
N GLY A 210 -6.02 -11.83 8.76
CA GLY A 210 -5.99 -10.89 7.63
C GLY A 210 -7.29 -10.09 7.51
N THR A 211 -8.43 -10.76 7.68
CA THR A 211 -9.75 -10.12 7.68
C THR A 211 -9.90 -9.14 8.84
N GLN A 212 -9.54 -9.55 10.06
CA GLN A 212 -9.59 -8.69 11.25
C GLN A 212 -8.69 -7.47 11.12
N LEU A 213 -7.46 -7.65 10.65
CA LEU A 213 -6.50 -6.57 10.46
C LEU A 213 -6.96 -5.57 9.39
N SER A 214 -7.52 -6.06 8.29
CA SER A 214 -8.09 -5.20 7.24
C SER A 214 -9.29 -4.40 7.76
N GLN A 215 -10.14 -5.00 8.60
CA GLN A 215 -11.26 -4.30 9.25
C GLN A 215 -10.77 -3.25 10.25
N SER A 216 -9.77 -3.59 11.08
CA SER A 216 -9.21 -2.66 12.08
C SER A 216 -8.55 -1.45 11.42
N GLU A 217 -7.82 -1.65 10.32
CA GLU A 217 -7.25 -0.58 9.52
C GLU A 217 -8.34 0.37 9.00
N ARG A 218 -9.39 -0.18 8.36
CA ARG A 218 -10.50 0.63 7.86
C ARG A 218 -11.22 1.43 8.96
N LYS A 219 -11.40 0.83 10.14
CA LYS A 219 -12.00 1.55 11.29
C LYS A 219 -11.11 2.69 11.78
N ALA A 220 -9.79 2.47 11.86
CA ALA A 220 -8.84 3.51 12.26
C ALA A 220 -8.79 4.65 11.24
N ASP A 221 -8.79 4.32 9.95
CA ASP A 221 -8.83 5.32 8.87
C ASP A 221 -10.13 6.13 8.92
N ALA A 222 -11.29 5.47 9.03
CA ALA A 222 -12.58 6.14 9.13
C ALA A 222 -12.62 7.11 10.32
N ALA A 223 -12.19 6.66 11.51
CA ALA A 223 -12.14 7.51 12.70
C ALA A 223 -11.20 8.73 12.50
N SER A 224 -10.06 8.54 11.85
CA SER A 224 -9.13 9.63 11.55
C SER A 224 -9.74 10.63 10.55
N TRP A 225 -10.39 10.14 9.50
CA TRP A 225 -11.08 10.98 8.52
C TRP A 225 -12.22 11.78 9.13
N ASP A 226 -13.03 11.16 9.99
CA ASP A 226 -14.15 11.82 10.65
C ASP A 226 -13.66 12.97 11.54
N VAL A 227 -12.60 12.76 12.32
CA VAL A 227 -12.00 13.81 13.16
C VAL A 227 -11.43 14.94 12.31
N ILE A 228 -10.70 14.63 11.24
CA ILE A 228 -10.14 15.65 10.33
C ILE A 228 -11.26 16.44 9.64
N ALA A 229 -12.31 15.77 9.19
CA ALA A 229 -13.47 16.42 8.58
C ALA A 229 -14.16 17.36 9.57
N TRP A 230 -14.39 16.91 10.79
CA TRP A 230 -14.98 17.73 11.85
C TRP A 230 -14.11 18.98 12.15
N LEU A 231 -12.80 18.81 12.32
CA LEU A 231 -11.87 19.92 12.57
C LEU A 231 -11.86 20.94 11.42
N LYS A 232 -11.94 20.46 10.18
CA LYS A 232 -12.04 21.34 9.01
C LYS A 232 -13.34 22.13 8.99
N CYS A 233 -14.47 21.47 9.33
CA CYS A 233 -15.77 22.14 9.42
C CYS A 233 -15.78 23.21 10.52
N ASP A 234 -15.28 22.90 11.72
CA ASP A 234 -15.15 23.85 12.84
C ASP A 234 -14.31 25.09 12.45
N TYR A 235 -13.16 24.84 11.80
CA TYR A 235 -12.32 25.94 11.32
C TYR A 235 -12.99 26.81 10.26
N MET A 236 -13.74 26.22 9.32
CA MET A 236 -14.43 26.97 8.28
C MET A 236 -15.63 27.74 8.83
N GLN A 237 -16.39 27.16 9.78
CA GLN A 237 -17.51 27.84 10.42
C GLN A 237 -17.10 29.13 11.13
N ALA A 238 -15.90 29.16 11.71
CA ALA A 238 -15.37 30.36 12.37
C ALA A 238 -14.93 31.44 11.36
N LYS A 239 -14.95 31.17 10.05
CA LYS A 239 -14.53 32.09 8.97
C LYS A 239 -15.65 32.59 8.06
N ILE A 240 -16.86 32.09 8.26
CA ILE A 240 -18.10 32.55 7.63
C ILE A 240 -18.70 33.68 8.47
#